data_c5d6a9a1d9e9254478b9e3230f04038f
#
_entry.id   c5d6a9a1d9e9254478b9e3230f04038f
#
_cell.length_a   1.000
_cell.length_b   1.000
_cell.length_c   1.000
_cell.angle_alpha   90.00
_cell.angle_beta   90.00
_cell.angle_gamma   90.00
#
_symmetry.space_group_name_H-M   'P 1'
#
loop_
_entity.id
_entity.type
_entity.pdbx_description
1 polymer ?
#
loop_
_entity_poly.entity_id
_entity_poly.type
_entity_poly.pdbx_seq_one_letter_code
_entity_poly.pdbx_strand_id
1 'polypeptide(L)'
;MATYTKNQLKQIYDFAYAYLQKRAQQQGISPHELEKYFNPLNNIFTPNATLDTVYDRFLMSLQNRSYMPNVIKYDNNKDKILSALGLKTPYNFQEIAKNDVERLLTKLKNSKNFSDNTKFKKSWKIWLQGAIDSAKWLSEFNNIEEFKSSLGGQHSFNPDIPQKISKKITSFGFALTCDFLKELGFINYSKPDVHLINMLKGLKLTDKHTSEQEVLRIIKEMADSVNVPAYQVDKIFWLIATENFYLDSNKHSLRETFIQSYNKEK
;
A
#
# COMPACT_ATOMS: atom_id res chain seq x y z
N MET A 1 19.70 -6.16 17.54
CA MET A 1 18.25 -6.42 17.34
C MET A 1 17.52 -6.02 18.60
N ALA A 2 16.47 -5.21 18.48
CA ALA A 2 15.62 -4.93 19.64
C ALA A 2 14.92 -6.24 20.03
N THR A 3 15.07 -6.64 21.29
CA THR A 3 14.44 -7.85 21.82
C THR A 3 13.06 -7.48 22.37
N TYR A 4 12.01 -7.85 21.70
CA TYR A 4 10.63 -7.74 22.17
C TYR A 4 10.03 -9.13 22.40
N THR A 5 9.06 -9.22 23.30
CA THR A 5 8.30 -10.46 23.56
C THR A 5 6.95 -10.43 22.86
N LYS A 6 6.37 -11.59 22.61
CA LYS A 6 5.00 -11.71 22.08
C LYS A 6 3.98 -10.96 22.96
N ASN A 7 4.15 -11.02 24.28
CA ASN A 7 3.29 -10.30 25.22
C ASN A 7 3.43 -8.78 25.09
N GLN A 8 4.63 -8.28 24.86
CA GLN A 8 4.87 -6.87 24.62
C GLN A 8 4.20 -6.39 23.32
N LEU A 9 4.28 -7.16 22.24
CA LEU A 9 3.60 -6.85 20.99
C LEU A 9 2.08 -6.80 21.18
N LYS A 10 1.52 -7.76 21.91
CA LYS A 10 0.09 -7.77 22.26
C LYS A 10 -0.30 -6.53 23.06
N GLN A 11 0.44 -6.17 24.10
CA GLN A 11 0.16 -4.98 24.91
C GLN A 11 0.17 -3.69 24.07
N ILE A 12 1.14 -3.56 23.14
CA ILE A 12 1.21 -2.41 22.24
C ILE A 12 -0.02 -2.34 21.33
N TYR A 13 -0.43 -3.47 20.75
CA TYR A 13 -1.62 -3.55 19.91
C TYR A 13 -2.88 -3.17 20.70
N ASP A 14 -3.09 -3.79 21.86
CA ASP A 14 -4.27 -3.56 22.70
C ASP A 14 -4.35 -2.06 23.09
N PHE A 15 -3.22 -1.46 23.45
CA PHE A 15 -3.15 -0.03 23.77
C PHE A 15 -3.47 0.85 22.55
N ALA A 16 -2.92 0.52 21.36
CA ALA A 16 -3.17 1.27 20.14
C ALA A 16 -4.64 1.20 19.73
N TYR A 17 -5.25 0.03 19.84
CA TYR A 17 -6.66 -0.17 19.52
C TYR A 17 -7.56 0.60 20.50
N ALA A 18 -7.31 0.51 21.80
CA ALA A 18 -8.04 1.26 22.81
C ALA A 18 -7.89 2.79 22.64
N TYR A 19 -6.69 3.25 22.29
CA TYR A 19 -6.42 4.65 21.98
C TYR A 19 -7.28 5.15 20.83
N LEU A 20 -7.35 4.40 19.73
CA LEU A 20 -8.20 4.75 18.59
C LEU A 20 -9.69 4.70 18.93
N GLN A 21 -10.15 3.70 19.67
CA GLN A 21 -11.56 3.62 20.11
C GLN A 21 -11.95 4.85 20.91
N LYS A 22 -11.11 5.26 21.89
CA LYS A 22 -11.35 6.46 22.69
C LYS A 22 -11.43 7.72 21.83
N ARG A 23 -10.53 7.85 20.85
CA ARG A 23 -10.55 9.01 19.92
C ARG A 23 -11.80 9.00 19.03
N ALA A 24 -12.17 7.86 18.47
CA ALA A 24 -13.39 7.69 17.68
C ALA A 24 -14.63 8.08 18.47
N GLN A 25 -14.75 7.61 19.72
CA GLN A 25 -15.85 7.95 20.61
C GLN A 25 -15.95 9.47 20.89
N GLN A 26 -14.82 10.14 21.09
CA GLN A 26 -14.76 11.60 21.26
C GLN A 26 -15.27 12.36 20.03
N GLN A 27 -15.21 11.73 18.85
CA GLN A 27 -15.69 12.27 17.58
C GLN A 27 -17.13 11.81 17.23
N GLY A 28 -17.81 11.10 18.13
CA GLY A 28 -19.15 10.59 17.91
C GLY A 28 -19.22 9.37 17.00
N ILE A 29 -18.09 8.69 16.75
CA ILE A 29 -18.02 7.53 15.89
C ILE A 29 -18.20 6.27 16.73
N SER A 30 -19.12 5.43 16.31
CA SER A 30 -19.40 4.17 16.99
C SER A 30 -18.28 3.15 16.77
N PRO A 31 -18.09 2.18 17.68
CA PRO A 31 -17.13 1.09 17.49
C PRO A 31 -17.36 0.33 16.17
N HIS A 32 -18.61 0.11 15.78
CA HIS A 32 -18.97 -0.55 14.53
C HIS A 32 -18.51 0.22 13.28
N GLU A 33 -18.60 1.55 13.30
CA GLU A 33 -18.10 2.38 12.20
C GLU A 33 -16.58 2.36 12.15
N LEU A 34 -15.91 2.41 13.32
CA LEU A 34 -14.47 2.32 13.39
C LEU A 34 -13.96 0.98 12.83
N GLU A 35 -14.60 -0.14 13.15
CA GLU A 35 -14.23 -1.46 12.65
C GLU A 35 -14.28 -1.58 11.13
N LYS A 36 -15.15 -0.83 10.44
CA LYS A 36 -15.18 -0.80 8.98
C LYS A 36 -13.85 -0.34 8.36
N TYR A 37 -13.09 0.50 9.07
CA TYR A 37 -11.76 0.94 8.59
C TYR A 37 -10.69 -0.15 8.71
N PHE A 38 -10.90 -1.16 9.53
CA PHE A 38 -9.95 -2.25 9.77
C PHE A 38 -10.24 -3.48 8.92
N ASN A 39 -11.39 -3.52 8.28
CA ASN A 39 -11.72 -4.58 7.33
C ASN A 39 -11.04 -4.30 5.98
N PRO A 40 -10.39 -5.29 5.37
CA PRO A 40 -9.84 -5.13 4.03
C PRO A 40 -10.98 -4.90 3.04
N LEU A 41 -11.18 -3.64 2.68
CA LEU A 41 -12.28 -3.18 1.81
C LEU A 41 -12.16 -3.71 0.36
N ASN A 42 -10.98 -4.17 -0.03
CA ASN A 42 -10.68 -4.47 -1.42
C ASN A 42 -10.08 -5.87 -1.59
N ASN A 43 -10.89 -6.90 -1.34
CA ASN A 43 -10.52 -8.19 -1.91
C ASN A 43 -10.80 -8.14 -3.42
N ILE A 44 -9.77 -7.82 -4.21
CA ILE A 44 -9.93 -7.81 -5.67
C ILE A 44 -10.06 -9.22 -6.26
N PHE A 45 -9.73 -10.27 -5.50
CA PHE A 45 -9.86 -11.66 -5.93
C PHE A 45 -11.30 -12.16 -5.77
N THR A 46 -12.21 -11.49 -6.47
CA THR A 46 -13.58 -11.96 -6.65
C THR A 46 -13.60 -13.13 -7.66
N PRO A 47 -14.69 -13.90 -7.74
CA PRO A 47 -14.80 -14.97 -8.74
C PRO A 47 -14.59 -14.53 -10.19
N ASN A 48 -14.82 -13.25 -10.49
CA ASN A 48 -14.65 -12.67 -11.83
C ASN A 48 -13.32 -11.91 -12.01
N ALA A 49 -12.42 -11.98 -11.04
CA ALA A 49 -11.12 -11.30 -11.10
C ALA A 49 -10.24 -11.93 -12.19
N THR A 50 -9.54 -11.09 -12.92
CA THR A 50 -8.62 -11.46 -13.99
C THR A 50 -7.26 -10.81 -13.81
N LEU A 51 -6.29 -11.13 -14.63
CA LEU A 51 -5.00 -10.42 -14.64
C LEU A 51 -5.18 -8.92 -14.95
N ASP A 52 -6.22 -8.54 -15.70
CA ASP A 52 -6.55 -7.13 -15.96
C ASP A 52 -6.93 -6.40 -14.66
N THR A 53 -7.63 -7.08 -13.74
CA THR A 53 -7.94 -6.53 -12.42
C THR A 53 -6.67 -6.26 -11.61
N VAL A 54 -5.70 -7.16 -11.68
CA VAL A 54 -4.38 -6.99 -11.05
C VAL A 54 -3.62 -5.85 -11.71
N TYR A 55 -3.65 -5.78 -13.06
CA TYR A 55 -2.98 -4.72 -13.81
C TYR A 55 -3.55 -3.32 -13.46
N ASP A 56 -4.86 -3.19 -13.39
CA ASP A 56 -5.50 -1.95 -12.96
C ASP A 56 -5.02 -1.51 -11.56
N ARG A 57 -4.92 -2.45 -10.63
CA ARG A 57 -4.38 -2.16 -9.29
C ARG A 57 -2.90 -1.74 -9.33
N PHE A 58 -2.09 -2.30 -10.25
CA PHE A 58 -0.73 -1.80 -10.47
C PHE A 58 -0.72 -0.34 -10.90
N LEU A 59 -1.52 0.01 -11.91
CA LEU A 59 -1.60 1.38 -12.41
C LEU A 59 -2.01 2.37 -11.32
N MET A 60 -2.96 1.97 -10.47
CA MET A 60 -3.39 2.75 -9.31
C MET A 60 -2.28 2.86 -8.26
N SER A 61 -1.61 1.76 -7.91
CA SER A 61 -0.56 1.75 -6.90
C SER A 61 0.69 2.53 -7.32
N LEU A 62 1.02 2.57 -8.61
CA LEU A 62 2.14 3.33 -9.15
C LEU A 62 2.05 4.84 -8.83
N GLN A 63 0.85 5.41 -8.75
CA GLN A 63 0.68 6.82 -8.36
C GLN A 63 1.03 7.08 -6.90
N ASN A 64 0.97 6.06 -6.01
CA ASN A 64 1.25 6.21 -4.58
C ASN A 64 2.75 6.39 -4.25
N ARG A 65 3.61 6.40 -5.27
CA ARG A 65 5.00 6.83 -5.11
C ARG A 65 5.07 8.32 -4.76
N SER A 66 6.03 8.70 -3.91
CA SER A 66 6.25 10.07 -3.46
C SER A 66 6.09 11.10 -4.60
N TYR A 67 5.31 12.14 -4.38
CA TYR A 67 4.96 13.24 -5.30
C TYR A 67 4.09 12.88 -6.52
N MET A 68 3.84 11.60 -6.81
CA MET A 68 3.03 11.20 -7.98
C MET A 68 1.52 11.39 -7.81
N PRO A 69 0.91 11.24 -6.62
CA PRO A 69 -0.55 11.37 -6.48
C PRO A 69 -1.07 12.72 -7.00
N ASN A 70 -0.30 13.79 -6.79
CA ASN A 70 -0.66 15.14 -7.22
C ASN A 70 -0.46 15.40 -8.72
N VAL A 71 0.29 14.54 -9.41
CA VAL A 71 0.63 14.69 -10.84
C VAL A 71 -0.19 13.77 -11.72
N ILE A 72 -0.23 12.49 -11.39
CA ILE A 72 -0.91 11.47 -12.21
C ILE A 72 -2.43 11.52 -11.96
N LYS A 73 -2.87 11.57 -10.69
CA LYS A 73 -4.28 11.58 -10.28
C LYS A 73 -5.06 10.47 -10.99
N TYR A 74 -4.50 9.24 -10.95
CA TYR A 74 -5.02 8.11 -11.71
C TYR A 74 -6.50 7.87 -11.42
N ASP A 75 -6.91 7.91 -10.15
CA ASP A 75 -8.31 7.69 -9.76
C ASP A 75 -9.28 8.66 -10.46
N ASN A 76 -8.86 9.92 -10.63
CA ASN A 76 -9.68 10.96 -11.25
C ASN A 76 -9.58 10.99 -12.79
N ASN A 77 -8.50 10.43 -13.34
CA ASN A 77 -8.17 10.52 -14.76
C ASN A 77 -8.08 9.15 -15.44
N LYS A 78 -8.48 8.09 -14.77
CA LYS A 78 -8.33 6.70 -15.24
C LYS A 78 -8.78 6.54 -16.69
N ASP A 79 -10.03 6.87 -17.01
CA ASP A 79 -10.59 6.68 -18.35
C ASP A 79 -9.86 7.52 -19.41
N LYS A 80 -9.45 8.73 -19.05
CA LYS A 80 -8.68 9.61 -19.95
C LYS A 80 -7.30 9.05 -20.24
N ILE A 81 -6.62 8.52 -19.20
CA ILE A 81 -5.30 7.91 -19.31
C ILE A 81 -5.38 6.64 -20.14
N LEU A 82 -6.32 5.75 -19.83
CA LEU A 82 -6.50 4.48 -20.52
C LEU A 82 -6.85 4.71 -22.01
N SER A 83 -7.77 5.63 -22.29
CA SER A 83 -8.13 6.01 -23.65
C SER A 83 -6.93 6.58 -24.41
N ALA A 84 -6.14 7.47 -23.80
CA ALA A 84 -4.95 8.05 -24.42
C ALA A 84 -3.86 7.00 -24.73
N LEU A 85 -3.72 5.99 -23.87
CA LEU A 85 -2.79 4.88 -24.08
C LEU A 85 -3.31 3.85 -25.10
N GLY A 86 -4.58 3.92 -25.48
CA GLY A 86 -5.24 2.96 -26.36
C GLY A 86 -5.61 1.66 -25.65
N LEU A 87 -5.76 1.72 -24.32
CA LEU A 87 -6.23 0.61 -23.51
C LEU A 87 -7.75 0.61 -23.45
N LYS A 88 -8.35 -0.50 -23.86
CA LYS A 88 -9.79 -0.75 -23.74
C LYS A 88 -10.03 -1.77 -22.64
N THR A 89 -11.19 -1.73 -21.99
CA THR A 89 -11.59 -2.76 -21.04
C THR A 89 -12.21 -3.96 -21.81
N PRO A 90 -11.79 -5.21 -21.56
CA PRO A 90 -10.69 -5.63 -20.72
C PRO A 90 -9.35 -5.12 -21.24
N TYR A 91 -8.43 -4.83 -20.33
CA TYR A 91 -7.15 -4.22 -20.70
C TYR A 91 -6.30 -5.18 -21.52
N ASN A 92 -5.86 -4.74 -22.68
CA ASN A 92 -4.82 -5.46 -23.37
C ASN A 92 -3.44 -5.05 -22.84
N PHE A 93 -3.11 -5.45 -21.60
CA PHE A 93 -1.84 -5.10 -20.99
C PHE A 93 -0.63 -5.69 -21.72
N GLN A 94 -0.81 -6.81 -22.46
CA GLN A 94 0.23 -7.38 -23.32
C GLN A 94 0.67 -6.39 -24.41
N GLU A 95 -0.24 -5.55 -24.91
CA GLU A 95 0.14 -4.49 -25.86
C GLU A 95 0.96 -3.39 -25.20
N ILE A 96 0.72 -3.10 -23.92
CA ILE A 96 1.56 -2.15 -23.16
C ILE A 96 2.95 -2.75 -22.94
N ALA A 97 3.05 -4.05 -22.65
CA ALA A 97 4.34 -4.73 -22.47
C ALA A 97 5.29 -4.62 -23.68
N LYS A 98 4.73 -4.48 -24.88
CA LYS A 98 5.48 -4.34 -26.17
C LYS A 98 5.89 -2.88 -26.45
N ASN A 99 5.44 -1.91 -25.68
CA ASN A 99 5.74 -0.50 -25.89
C ASN A 99 6.99 -0.04 -25.12
N ASP A 100 7.46 1.15 -25.47
CA ASP A 100 8.45 1.90 -24.73
C ASP A 100 7.84 3.19 -24.13
N VAL A 101 8.57 3.79 -23.19
CA VAL A 101 8.09 4.97 -22.46
C VAL A 101 7.87 6.18 -23.38
N GLU A 102 8.75 6.41 -24.35
CA GLU A 102 8.67 7.60 -25.22
C GLU A 102 7.44 7.51 -26.15
N ARG A 103 7.16 6.31 -26.66
CA ARG A 103 5.98 6.07 -27.48
C ARG A 103 4.68 6.28 -26.70
N LEU A 104 4.60 5.73 -25.47
CA LEU A 104 3.43 5.93 -24.62
C LEU A 104 3.29 7.39 -24.16
N LEU A 105 4.41 8.06 -23.84
CA LEU A 105 4.41 9.47 -23.48
C LEU A 105 3.93 10.34 -24.65
N THR A 106 4.31 10.00 -25.89
CA THR A 106 3.84 10.68 -27.10
C THR A 106 2.33 10.51 -27.28
N LYS A 107 1.80 9.31 -27.05
CA LYS A 107 0.34 9.07 -27.07
C LYS A 107 -0.39 9.95 -26.04
N LEU A 108 0.11 10.04 -24.81
CA LEU A 108 -0.47 10.90 -23.77
C LEU A 108 -0.46 12.38 -24.19
N LYS A 109 0.67 12.88 -24.73
CA LYS A 109 0.79 14.27 -25.18
C LYS A 109 -0.14 14.62 -26.33
N ASN A 110 -0.30 13.71 -27.27
CA ASN A 110 -1.17 13.91 -28.44
C ASN A 110 -2.65 13.82 -28.05
N SER A 111 -2.97 13.26 -26.90
CA SER A 111 -4.31 13.31 -26.38
C SER A 111 -4.59 14.71 -25.84
N LYS A 112 -5.62 15.38 -26.31
CA LYS A 112 -6.02 16.75 -25.93
C LYS A 112 -6.22 16.96 -24.40
N ASN A 113 -6.06 15.91 -23.61
CA ASN A 113 -6.34 15.89 -22.17
C ASN A 113 -5.11 16.19 -21.28
N PHE A 114 -3.91 16.34 -21.86
CA PHE A 114 -2.67 16.52 -21.09
C PHE A 114 -1.83 17.68 -21.61
N SER A 115 -1.40 18.57 -20.69
CA SER A 115 -0.58 19.74 -21.01
C SER A 115 0.92 19.44 -20.96
N ASP A 116 1.71 20.19 -21.73
CA ASP A 116 3.17 20.01 -21.84
C ASP A 116 3.95 20.74 -20.71
N ASN A 117 3.87 20.21 -19.48
CA ASN A 117 4.61 20.73 -18.32
C ASN A 117 5.86 19.87 -18.05
N THR A 118 7.05 20.50 -17.86
CA THR A 118 8.32 19.78 -17.65
C THR A 118 8.39 18.92 -16.39
N LYS A 119 7.76 19.31 -15.28
CA LYS A 119 7.61 18.46 -14.08
C LYS A 119 6.70 17.26 -14.33
N PHE A 120 5.74 17.46 -15.17
CA PHE A 120 4.83 16.45 -15.65
C PHE A 120 5.56 15.31 -16.38
N LYS A 121 6.55 15.65 -17.24
CA LYS A 121 7.31 14.64 -18.02
C LYS A 121 8.03 13.62 -17.16
N LYS A 122 8.70 14.03 -16.08
CA LYS A 122 9.49 13.11 -15.23
C LYS A 122 8.59 12.09 -14.51
N SER A 123 7.53 12.55 -13.86
CA SER A 123 6.60 11.67 -13.14
C SER A 123 5.88 10.70 -14.09
N TRP A 124 5.46 11.19 -15.24
CA TRP A 124 4.82 10.35 -16.25
C TRP A 124 5.75 9.30 -16.84
N LYS A 125 7.02 9.62 -17.11
CA LYS A 125 8.00 8.62 -17.56
C LYS A 125 8.19 7.51 -16.54
N ILE A 126 8.29 7.85 -15.26
CA ILE A 126 8.46 6.89 -14.19
C ILE A 126 7.19 6.01 -14.06
N TRP A 127 6.00 6.62 -14.10
CA TRP A 127 4.74 5.90 -14.04
C TRP A 127 4.55 4.96 -15.24
N LEU A 128 4.83 5.45 -16.46
CA LEU A 128 4.75 4.64 -17.69
C LEU A 128 5.75 3.48 -17.68
N GLN A 129 6.97 3.69 -17.17
CA GLN A 129 7.93 2.58 -17.04
C GLN A 129 7.39 1.51 -16.10
N GLY A 130 6.83 1.91 -14.94
CA GLY A 130 6.18 0.97 -14.04
C GLY A 130 4.98 0.26 -14.67
N ALA A 131 4.19 0.95 -15.48
CA ALA A 131 3.08 0.34 -16.24
C ALA A 131 3.57 -0.71 -17.25
N ILE A 132 4.69 -0.45 -17.94
CA ILE A 132 5.32 -1.39 -18.86
C ILE A 132 5.88 -2.60 -18.09
N ASP A 133 6.63 -2.35 -17.02
CA ASP A 133 7.27 -3.41 -16.24
C ASP A 133 6.21 -4.33 -15.60
N SER A 134 5.14 -3.77 -15.05
CA SER A 134 4.03 -4.56 -14.48
C SER A 134 3.29 -5.36 -15.56
N ALA A 135 3.09 -4.79 -16.75
CA ALA A 135 2.51 -5.50 -17.89
C ALA A 135 3.38 -6.69 -18.34
N LYS A 136 4.71 -6.49 -18.43
CA LYS A 136 5.66 -7.56 -18.76
C LYS A 136 5.62 -8.66 -17.71
N TRP A 137 5.65 -8.30 -16.43
CA TRP A 137 5.60 -9.29 -15.37
C TRP A 137 4.28 -10.07 -15.36
N LEU A 138 3.13 -9.41 -15.51
CA LEU A 138 1.84 -10.10 -15.60
C LEU A 138 1.73 -11.00 -16.82
N SER A 139 2.43 -10.70 -17.92
CA SER A 139 2.47 -11.55 -19.11
C SER A 139 3.23 -12.88 -18.89
N GLU A 140 3.91 -13.05 -17.75
CA GLU A 140 4.53 -14.33 -17.36
C GLU A 140 3.47 -15.34 -16.88
N PHE A 141 2.23 -14.92 -16.58
CA PHE A 141 1.15 -15.76 -16.03
C PHE A 141 0.05 -15.99 -17.06
N ASN A 142 -0.50 -17.22 -17.09
CA ASN A 142 -1.61 -17.56 -17.98
C ASN A 142 -2.96 -17.08 -17.42
N ASN A 143 -3.10 -17.02 -16.11
CA ASN A 143 -4.33 -16.63 -15.41
C ASN A 143 -4.07 -16.13 -14.01
N ILE A 144 -5.14 -15.64 -13.36
CA ILE A 144 -5.06 -15.06 -12.01
C ILE A 144 -4.72 -16.09 -10.93
N GLU A 145 -5.08 -17.35 -11.10
CA GLU A 145 -4.79 -18.40 -10.12
C GLU A 145 -3.30 -18.76 -10.12
N GLU A 146 -2.67 -18.78 -11.30
CA GLU A 146 -1.21 -18.92 -11.40
C GLU A 146 -0.49 -17.75 -10.75
N PHE A 147 -0.95 -16.52 -11.01
CA PHE A 147 -0.43 -15.32 -10.35
C PHE A 147 -0.54 -15.43 -8.81
N LYS A 148 -1.72 -15.76 -8.27
CA LYS A 148 -1.94 -15.93 -6.83
C LYS A 148 -1.05 -17.02 -6.23
N SER A 149 -0.94 -18.14 -6.92
CA SER A 149 -0.11 -19.28 -6.49
C SER A 149 1.38 -18.93 -6.46
N SER A 150 1.86 -18.12 -7.41
CA SER A 150 3.24 -17.64 -7.43
C SER A 150 3.61 -16.79 -6.20
N LEU A 151 2.61 -16.19 -5.55
CA LEU A 151 2.72 -15.40 -4.32
C LEU A 151 2.41 -16.23 -3.06
N GLY A 152 2.21 -17.54 -3.18
CA GLY A 152 1.94 -18.47 -2.07
C GLY A 152 0.49 -18.49 -1.60
N GLY A 153 -0.41 -17.82 -2.31
CA GLY A 153 -1.84 -17.73 -1.94
C GLY A 153 -2.14 -16.55 -1.00
N GLN A 154 -3.42 -16.18 -0.96
CA GLN A 154 -3.91 -14.93 -0.36
C GLN A 154 -3.65 -14.79 1.15
N HIS A 155 -3.62 -15.91 1.87
CA HIS A 155 -3.36 -15.95 3.32
C HIS A 155 -1.91 -16.23 3.69
N SER A 156 -1.03 -16.39 2.69
CA SER A 156 0.39 -16.59 2.94
C SER A 156 1.09 -15.33 3.39
N PHE A 157 2.24 -15.52 4.02
CA PHE A 157 3.18 -14.46 4.33
C PHE A 157 4.59 -14.94 3.99
N ASN A 158 5.22 -14.25 3.07
CA ASN A 158 6.63 -14.45 2.75
C ASN A 158 7.30 -13.08 2.60
N PRO A 159 8.15 -12.68 3.56
CA PRO A 159 8.77 -11.34 3.59
C PRO A 159 9.73 -11.07 2.42
N ASP A 160 10.07 -12.09 1.62
CA ASP A 160 10.96 -11.94 0.46
C ASP A 160 10.20 -11.61 -0.83
N ILE A 161 8.88 -11.86 -0.89
CA ILE A 161 8.07 -11.58 -2.08
C ILE A 161 8.10 -10.10 -2.47
N PRO A 162 7.92 -9.13 -1.54
CA PRO A 162 7.99 -7.72 -1.91
C PRO A 162 9.34 -7.34 -2.55
N GLN A 163 10.45 -7.90 -2.06
CA GLN A 163 11.79 -7.68 -2.62
C GLN A 163 11.92 -8.27 -4.03
N LYS A 164 11.34 -9.44 -4.29
CA LYS A 164 11.34 -10.07 -5.63
C LYS A 164 10.55 -9.24 -6.64
N ILE A 165 9.38 -8.75 -6.26
CA ILE A 165 8.53 -7.90 -7.12
C ILE A 165 9.19 -6.55 -7.38
N SER A 166 9.74 -5.90 -6.35
CA SER A 166 10.39 -4.59 -6.48
C SER A 166 11.59 -4.61 -7.42
N LYS A 167 12.25 -5.76 -7.59
CA LYS A 167 13.33 -5.93 -8.57
C LYS A 167 12.82 -6.05 -10.01
N LYS A 168 11.58 -6.47 -10.22
CA LYS A 168 10.97 -6.61 -11.56
C LYS A 168 10.34 -5.31 -12.04
N ILE A 169 9.90 -4.44 -11.14
CA ILE A 169 9.14 -3.22 -11.46
C ILE A 169 9.90 -1.99 -10.98
N THR A 170 10.52 -1.27 -11.91
CA THR A 170 11.44 -0.14 -11.66
C THR A 170 10.88 0.94 -10.73
N SER A 171 9.57 1.13 -10.70
CA SER A 171 8.92 2.19 -9.91
C SER A 171 8.46 1.74 -8.53
N PHE A 172 8.54 0.44 -8.24
CA PHE A 172 8.10 -0.15 -6.99
C PHE A 172 9.28 -0.31 -6.03
N GLY A 173 9.31 0.50 -4.95
CA GLY A 173 10.13 0.20 -3.78
C GLY A 173 9.47 -0.86 -2.90
N PHE A 174 10.21 -1.36 -1.89
CA PHE A 174 9.74 -2.42 -1.01
C PHE A 174 8.41 -2.07 -0.33
N ALA A 175 8.30 -0.88 0.32
CA ALA A 175 7.09 -0.44 0.99
C ALA A 175 5.89 -0.32 0.04
N LEU A 176 6.11 0.20 -1.18
CA LEU A 176 5.04 0.32 -2.18
C LEU A 176 4.58 -1.05 -2.69
N THR A 177 5.49 -2.01 -2.81
CA THR A 177 5.16 -3.38 -3.16
C THR A 177 4.33 -4.06 -2.07
N CYS A 178 4.68 -3.83 -0.80
CA CYS A 178 3.87 -4.31 0.33
C CYS A 178 2.47 -3.70 0.32
N ASP A 179 2.35 -2.40 0.06
CA ASP A 179 1.07 -1.70 -0.07
C ASP A 179 0.22 -2.30 -1.20
N PHE A 180 0.84 -2.52 -2.36
CA PHE A 180 0.19 -3.18 -3.50
C PHE A 180 -0.35 -4.58 -3.14
N LEU A 181 0.47 -5.42 -2.51
CA LEU A 181 0.04 -6.76 -2.08
C LEU A 181 -1.13 -6.69 -1.09
N LYS A 182 -1.04 -5.80 -0.11
CA LYS A 182 -2.10 -5.54 0.85
C LYS A 182 -3.42 -5.14 0.15
N GLU A 183 -3.34 -4.23 -0.78
CA GLU A 183 -4.49 -3.73 -1.54
C GLU A 183 -5.05 -4.74 -2.56
N LEU A 184 -4.27 -5.75 -2.94
CA LEU A 184 -4.74 -6.92 -3.68
C LEU A 184 -5.56 -7.89 -2.81
N GLY A 185 -5.49 -7.77 -1.49
CA GLY A 185 -6.14 -8.67 -0.55
C GLY A 185 -5.23 -9.73 0.07
N PHE A 186 -3.90 -9.59 -0.06
CA PHE A 186 -2.94 -10.37 0.72
C PHE A 186 -2.85 -9.77 2.14
N ILE A 187 -3.83 -10.11 2.98
CA ILE A 187 -4.10 -9.45 4.27
C ILE A 187 -2.98 -9.59 5.31
N ASN A 188 -1.99 -10.45 5.06
CA ASN A 188 -0.82 -10.63 5.93
C ASN A 188 0.35 -9.70 5.61
N TYR A 189 0.19 -8.77 4.66
CA TYR A 189 1.16 -7.71 4.41
C TYR A 189 0.74 -6.39 5.05
N SER A 190 1.74 -5.58 5.43
CA SER A 190 1.61 -4.21 5.91
C SER A 190 2.50 -3.30 5.07
N LYS A 191 2.32 -2.00 5.13
CA LYS A 191 3.16 -1.03 4.41
C LYS A 191 4.25 -0.47 5.33
N PRO A 192 5.51 -0.95 5.27
CA PRO A 192 6.60 -0.46 6.10
C PRO A 192 7.14 0.88 5.60
N ASP A 193 6.29 1.90 5.58
CA ASP A 193 6.66 3.26 5.17
C ASP A 193 7.23 4.07 6.36
N VAL A 194 7.64 5.31 6.07
CA VAL A 194 8.23 6.21 7.05
C VAL A 194 7.33 6.43 8.28
N HIS A 195 6.02 6.39 8.13
CA HIS A 195 5.08 6.58 9.24
C HIS A 195 5.12 5.39 10.19
N LEU A 196 5.06 4.18 9.66
CA LEU A 196 5.10 2.95 10.43
C LEU A 196 6.49 2.73 11.07
N ILE A 197 7.57 2.98 10.32
CA ILE A 197 8.95 2.92 10.83
C ILE A 197 9.12 3.86 12.01
N ASN A 198 8.70 5.12 11.91
CA ASN A 198 8.81 6.10 13.00
C ASN A 198 7.93 5.73 14.20
N MET A 199 6.76 5.14 13.98
CA MET A 199 5.91 4.63 15.04
C MET A 199 6.61 3.54 15.85
N LEU A 200 7.10 2.50 15.19
CA LEU A 200 7.77 1.38 15.85
C LEU A 200 9.05 1.81 16.55
N LYS A 201 9.77 2.79 15.98
CA LYS A 201 10.95 3.39 16.62
C LYS A 201 10.57 4.14 17.91
N GLY A 202 9.50 4.93 17.90
CA GLY A 202 8.99 5.62 19.09
C GLY A 202 8.56 4.65 20.20
N LEU A 203 8.03 3.49 19.81
CA LEU A 203 7.66 2.39 20.72
C LEU A 203 8.85 1.51 21.15
N LYS A 204 10.07 1.84 20.71
CA LYS A 204 11.32 1.11 21.00
C LYS A 204 11.33 -0.35 20.51
N LEU A 205 10.55 -0.66 19.48
CA LEU A 205 10.56 -1.96 18.81
C LEU A 205 11.60 -2.05 17.71
N THR A 206 12.07 -0.91 17.20
CA THR A 206 13.07 -0.80 16.13
C THR A 206 14.09 0.28 16.44
N ASP A 207 15.18 0.27 15.72
CA ASP A 207 16.22 1.29 15.77
C ASP A 207 16.42 1.98 14.39
N LYS A 208 17.48 2.80 14.28
CA LYS A 208 17.78 3.53 13.04
C LYS A 208 18.32 2.65 11.91
N HIS A 209 18.69 1.40 12.19
CA HIS A 209 19.25 0.45 11.23
C HIS A 209 18.24 -0.62 10.81
N THR A 210 17.06 -0.62 11.40
CA THR A 210 16.00 -1.60 11.12
C THR A 210 15.53 -1.46 9.68
N SER A 211 15.56 -2.56 8.91
CA SER A 211 15.12 -2.59 7.52
C SER A 211 13.60 -2.58 7.39
N GLU A 212 13.08 -2.15 6.22
CA GLU A 212 11.65 -2.24 5.89
C GLU A 212 11.14 -3.69 6.00
N GLN A 213 11.97 -4.68 5.64
CA GLN A 213 11.61 -6.10 5.74
C GLN A 213 11.47 -6.55 7.20
N GLU A 214 12.29 -6.04 8.10
CA GLU A 214 12.18 -6.33 9.54
C GLU A 214 10.94 -5.68 10.14
N VAL A 215 10.64 -4.43 9.76
CA VAL A 215 9.38 -3.76 10.14
C VAL A 215 8.16 -4.57 9.70
N LEU A 216 8.17 -5.08 8.46
CA LEU A 216 7.12 -5.95 7.93
C LEU A 216 6.92 -7.22 8.81
N ARG A 217 8.02 -7.85 9.25
CA ARG A 217 7.97 -9.03 10.15
C ARG A 217 7.41 -8.68 11.52
N ILE A 218 7.85 -7.56 12.13
CA ILE A 218 7.38 -7.11 13.44
C ILE A 218 5.85 -6.90 13.42
N ILE A 219 5.32 -6.27 12.38
CA ILE A 219 3.87 -6.07 12.25
C ILE A 219 3.15 -7.41 12.10
N LYS A 220 3.71 -8.36 11.33
CA LYS A 220 3.12 -9.70 11.21
C LYS A 220 3.14 -10.46 12.55
N GLU A 221 4.24 -10.42 13.29
CA GLU A 221 4.35 -11.03 14.61
C GLU A 221 3.38 -10.39 15.62
N MET A 222 3.18 -9.07 15.55
CA MET A 222 2.18 -8.36 16.36
C MET A 222 0.77 -8.86 16.01
N ALA A 223 0.44 -8.95 14.73
CA ALA A 223 -0.84 -9.46 14.24
C ALA A 223 -1.11 -10.90 14.74
N ASP A 224 -0.09 -11.77 14.65
CA ASP A 224 -0.17 -13.14 15.15
C ASP A 224 -0.34 -13.20 16.68
N SER A 225 0.22 -12.23 17.39
CA SER A 225 0.10 -12.19 18.86
C SER A 225 -1.33 -11.95 19.36
N VAL A 226 -2.17 -11.37 18.51
CA VAL A 226 -3.58 -11.02 18.80
C VAL A 226 -4.58 -11.68 17.84
N ASN A 227 -4.10 -12.57 16.97
CA ASN A 227 -4.91 -13.33 16.01
C ASN A 227 -5.76 -12.43 15.07
N VAL A 228 -5.14 -11.38 14.51
CA VAL A 228 -5.76 -10.51 13.51
C VAL A 228 -4.89 -10.47 12.23
N PRO A 229 -5.42 -10.02 11.09
CA PRO A 229 -4.61 -9.77 9.90
C PRO A 229 -3.58 -8.66 10.12
N ALA A 230 -2.39 -8.77 9.51
CA ALA A 230 -1.38 -7.71 9.54
C ALA A 230 -1.91 -6.39 8.93
N TYR A 231 -2.82 -6.47 7.96
CA TYR A 231 -3.58 -5.33 7.42
C TYR A 231 -4.24 -4.49 8.53
N GLN A 232 -4.88 -5.14 9.50
CA GLN A 232 -5.56 -4.45 10.60
C GLN A 232 -4.56 -3.71 11.50
N VAL A 233 -3.46 -4.33 11.84
CA VAL A 233 -2.38 -3.71 12.61
C VAL A 233 -1.82 -2.49 11.87
N ASP A 234 -1.48 -2.66 10.58
CA ASP A 234 -1.01 -1.58 9.70
C ASP A 234 -1.99 -0.40 9.70
N LYS A 235 -3.28 -0.67 9.53
CA LYS A 235 -4.32 0.36 9.46
C LYS A 235 -4.46 1.13 10.76
N ILE A 236 -4.43 0.44 11.91
CA ILE A 236 -4.48 1.07 13.24
C ILE A 236 -3.29 2.02 13.41
N PHE A 237 -2.08 1.54 13.18
CA PHE A 237 -0.87 2.36 13.34
C PHE A 237 -0.78 3.48 12.30
N TRP A 238 -1.24 3.24 11.08
CA TRP A 238 -1.28 4.26 10.05
C TRP A 238 -2.22 5.41 10.43
N LEU A 239 -3.42 5.11 10.94
CA LEU A 239 -4.37 6.12 11.41
C LEU A 239 -3.80 6.96 12.55
N ILE A 240 -3.06 6.34 13.48
CA ILE A 240 -2.38 7.06 14.56
C ILE A 240 -1.21 7.91 14.03
N ALA A 241 -0.46 7.39 13.04
CA ALA A 241 0.81 7.97 12.60
C ALA A 241 0.68 9.10 11.58
N THR A 242 -0.40 9.15 10.79
CA THR A 242 -0.49 10.07 9.65
C THR A 242 -1.05 11.44 9.99
N GLU A 243 -1.50 11.66 11.21
CA GLU A 243 -2.19 12.91 11.62
C GLU A 243 -3.48 13.16 10.80
N ASN A 244 -3.81 12.27 9.89
CA ASN A 244 -5.02 12.25 9.08
C ASN A 244 -5.96 11.17 9.60
N PHE A 245 -6.30 11.24 10.86
CA PHE A 245 -7.42 10.50 11.36
C PHE A 245 -8.66 11.04 10.65
N TYR A 246 -9.29 10.26 9.79
CA TYR A 246 -10.44 10.71 8.96
C TYR A 246 -11.59 11.28 9.76
N LEU A 247 -11.53 11.13 11.05
CA LEU A 247 -12.52 11.43 12.07
C LEU A 247 -12.18 12.72 12.84
N ASP A 248 -11.00 13.30 12.62
CA ASP A 248 -10.54 14.49 13.35
C ASP A 248 -10.08 15.56 12.35
N SER A 249 -10.80 16.68 12.31
CA SER A 249 -10.45 17.85 11.51
C SER A 249 -9.27 18.65 12.09
N ASN A 250 -8.86 18.37 13.33
CA ASN A 250 -7.77 19.03 14.02
C ASN A 250 -6.45 18.29 13.75
N LYS A 251 -5.55 18.93 13.00
CA LYS A 251 -4.21 18.44 12.64
C LYS A 251 -3.25 18.45 13.84
N HIS A 252 -3.49 17.66 14.87
CA HIS A 252 -2.50 17.47 15.94
C HIS A 252 -1.86 16.11 15.82
N SER A 253 -0.51 16.08 15.91
CA SER A 253 0.31 14.87 15.83
C SER A 253 -0.14 13.81 16.86
N LEU A 254 -1.04 12.94 16.45
CA LEU A 254 -1.53 11.84 17.29
C LEU A 254 -0.40 10.86 17.61
N ARG A 255 0.58 10.70 16.72
CA ARG A 255 1.71 9.79 16.89
C ARG A 255 2.52 10.10 18.13
N GLU A 256 2.94 11.37 18.32
CA GLU A 256 3.75 11.74 19.47
C GLU A 256 2.99 11.61 20.79
N THR A 257 1.74 12.07 20.81
CA THR A 257 0.85 11.92 21.97
C THR A 257 0.63 10.45 22.32
N PHE A 258 0.41 9.61 21.32
CA PHE A 258 0.25 8.17 21.49
C PHE A 258 1.51 7.53 22.09
N ILE A 259 2.69 7.81 21.51
CA ILE A 259 3.98 7.27 22.00
C ILE A 259 4.26 7.72 23.44
N GLN A 260 4.01 9.00 23.74
CA GLN A 260 4.18 9.53 25.11
C GLN A 260 3.22 8.87 26.10
N SER A 261 1.96 8.68 25.73
CA SER A 261 0.96 8.02 26.56
C SER A 261 1.35 6.57 26.86
N TYR A 262 1.73 5.82 25.83
CA TYR A 262 2.19 4.44 25.99
C TYR A 262 3.42 4.32 26.89
N ASN A 263 4.42 5.21 26.71
CA ASN A 263 5.65 5.20 27.51
C ASN A 263 5.46 5.65 28.97
N LYS A 264 4.35 6.33 29.29
CA LYS A 264 4.01 6.73 30.69
C LYS A 264 3.28 5.62 31.44
N GLU A 265 2.61 4.71 30.74
CA GLU A 265 1.90 3.58 31.36
C GLU A 265 2.82 2.37 31.64
N LYS A 266 4.06 2.40 31.16
CA LYS A 266 5.12 1.42 31.45
C LYS A 266 5.92 1.82 32.67
#